data_eed0d3b71b28ca7557978b3f1924dd33
#
_entry.id   eed0d3b71b28ca7557978b3f1924dd33
#
_cell.length_a   1.000
_cell.length_b   1.000
_cell.length_c   1.000
_cell.angle_alpha   90.00
_cell.angle_beta   90.00
_cell.angle_gamma   90.00
#
_symmetry.space_group_name_H-M   'P 1'
#
loop_
_entity.id
_entity.type
_entity.pdbx_description
1 polymer ?
#
loop_
_entity_poly.entity_id
_entity_poly.type
_entity_poly.pdbx_seq_one_letter_code
_entity_poly.pdbx_strand_id
1 'polypeptide(L)'
;MVRRARPRPGEKSGRPWVKSSAGLPCPRQDPPKEEPELMRSCLLRLVPLGALLLVMGCSQKITVCPVPAILADTQSITIFRPGTTPDPANELYTVALINAEGDCTYNAKSALVTASLELTFRATRAPTNERVTYSVPYFVAVHENARIYAKHRYTLKFSFAPGAATAVIKQSPDDVRIQIGNGKLPWNYQEMAGFQLTPAQIDYAKSRGRFVP
;
A
#
# COMPACT_ATOMS: atom_id res chain seq x y z
N MET A 1 -56.09 -27.72 5.61
CA MET A 1 -55.83 -28.17 4.23
C MET A 1 -54.81 -27.26 3.58
N VAL A 2 -53.57 -27.67 3.56
CA VAL A 2 -52.44 -26.90 3.00
C VAL A 2 -52.05 -27.56 1.68
N ARG A 3 -52.26 -26.87 0.54
CA ARG A 3 -51.88 -27.36 -0.79
C ARG A 3 -50.36 -27.08 -1.01
N ARG A 4 -49.59 -28.14 -1.13
CA ARG A 4 -48.19 -28.09 -1.59
C ARG A 4 -48.16 -27.80 -3.09
N ALA A 5 -47.45 -26.76 -3.50
CA ALA A 5 -47.13 -26.49 -4.90
C ALA A 5 -45.95 -27.37 -5.34
N ARG A 6 -46.08 -28.01 -6.53
CA ARG A 6 -45.02 -28.81 -7.17
C ARG A 6 -43.99 -27.90 -7.89
N PRO A 7 -42.72 -28.26 -7.90
CA PRO A 7 -41.72 -27.53 -8.70
C PRO A 7 -41.85 -27.93 -10.20
N ARG A 8 -41.62 -26.96 -11.09
CA ARG A 8 -41.54 -27.16 -12.55
C ARG A 8 -40.13 -27.65 -12.91
N PRO A 9 -39.99 -28.57 -13.86
CA PRO A 9 -38.68 -29.00 -14.36
C PRO A 9 -38.21 -28.10 -15.52
N GLY A 10 -36.95 -27.78 -15.57
CA GLY A 10 -36.19 -27.49 -16.77
C GLY A 10 -35.94 -26.03 -17.12
N GLU A 11 -34.91 -25.44 -16.50
CA GLU A 11 -34.21 -24.30 -17.12
C GLU A 11 -32.71 -24.59 -17.12
N LYS A 12 -32.21 -24.93 -18.32
CA LYS A 12 -30.80 -25.13 -18.59
C LYS A 12 -30.14 -23.77 -18.71
N SER A 13 -29.51 -23.29 -17.64
CA SER A 13 -28.69 -22.11 -17.68
C SER A 13 -27.31 -22.46 -18.28
N GLY A 14 -27.15 -22.08 -19.54
CA GLY A 14 -25.86 -22.10 -20.22
C GLY A 14 -24.90 -21.07 -19.59
N ARG A 15 -23.81 -21.52 -19.01
CA ARG A 15 -22.71 -20.65 -18.59
C ARG A 15 -21.93 -20.21 -19.83
N PRO A 16 -21.66 -18.92 -20.02
CA PRO A 16 -20.72 -18.50 -21.07
C PRO A 16 -19.29 -18.88 -20.64
N TRP A 17 -18.60 -19.56 -21.55
CA TRP A 17 -17.16 -19.84 -21.45
C TRP A 17 -16.37 -18.53 -21.45
N VAL A 18 -15.76 -18.20 -20.33
CA VAL A 18 -14.71 -17.17 -20.28
C VAL A 18 -13.49 -17.74 -20.99
N LYS A 19 -13.16 -17.17 -22.15
CA LYS A 19 -11.91 -17.44 -22.86
C LYS A 19 -10.76 -16.96 -21.99
N SER A 20 -10.00 -17.91 -21.47
CA SER A 20 -8.69 -17.69 -20.86
C SER A 20 -7.77 -17.10 -21.92
N SER A 21 -7.35 -15.86 -21.74
CA SER A 21 -6.31 -15.23 -22.56
C SER A 21 -4.99 -15.92 -22.23
N ALA A 22 -4.52 -16.71 -23.20
CA ALA A 22 -3.23 -17.37 -23.17
C ALA A 22 -2.11 -16.34 -23.00
N GLY A 23 -1.26 -16.57 -22.00
CA GLY A 23 -0.01 -15.83 -21.80
C GLY A 23 0.89 -15.95 -23.02
N LEU A 24 1.49 -14.84 -23.40
CA LEU A 24 2.51 -14.76 -24.44
C LEU A 24 3.70 -15.65 -24.03
N PRO A 25 4.17 -16.55 -24.92
CA PRO A 25 5.35 -17.34 -24.65
C PRO A 25 6.60 -16.46 -24.73
N CYS A 26 7.48 -16.60 -23.74
CA CYS A 26 8.84 -16.06 -23.79
C CYS A 26 9.56 -16.55 -25.04
N PRO A 27 10.31 -15.71 -25.75
CA PRO A 27 11.12 -16.17 -26.88
C PRO A 27 12.21 -17.12 -26.36
N ARG A 28 12.18 -18.36 -26.91
CA ARG A 28 13.20 -19.37 -26.69
C ARG A 28 14.45 -18.91 -27.45
N GLN A 29 15.52 -18.61 -26.74
CA GLN A 29 16.83 -18.37 -27.36
C GLN A 29 17.41 -19.72 -27.76
N ASP A 30 17.53 -19.94 -29.07
CA ASP A 30 18.25 -21.07 -29.61
C ASP A 30 19.76 -20.86 -29.41
N PRO A 31 20.53 -21.92 -29.08
CA PRO A 31 21.99 -21.82 -28.97
C PRO A 31 22.63 -21.59 -30.34
N PRO A 32 23.74 -20.84 -30.39
CA PRO A 32 24.44 -20.59 -31.67
C PRO A 32 24.96 -21.91 -32.24
N LYS A 33 24.67 -22.15 -33.51
CA LYS A 33 25.26 -23.24 -34.31
C LYS A 33 26.73 -22.96 -34.50
N GLU A 34 27.58 -23.86 -34.00
CA GLU A 34 28.98 -23.89 -34.35
C GLU A 34 29.12 -24.30 -35.82
N GLU A 35 29.64 -23.40 -36.66
CA GLU A 35 30.20 -23.74 -37.98
C GLU A 35 31.72 -23.86 -37.85
N PRO A 36 32.33 -24.92 -38.41
CA PRO A 36 33.79 -25.07 -38.44
C PRO A 36 34.35 -24.34 -39.64
N GLU A 37 35.04 -23.25 -39.42
CA GLU A 37 35.79 -22.61 -40.49
C GLU A 37 37.29 -22.74 -40.33
N LEU A 38 37.82 -23.25 -41.43
CA LEU A 38 39.22 -23.52 -41.73
C LEU A 38 40.14 -22.32 -41.55
N MET A 39 41.32 -22.70 -41.08
CA MET A 39 42.60 -22.02 -41.22
C MET A 39 42.68 -21.01 -42.36
N ARG A 40 43.05 -19.79 -42.07
CA ARG A 40 44.01 -19.04 -42.87
C ARG A 40 44.88 -18.09 -42.03
N SER A 41 46.09 -18.43 -42.12
CA SER A 41 47.34 -17.82 -41.74
C SER A 41 47.48 -16.32 -42.05
N CYS A 42 48.34 -15.68 -41.21
CA CYS A 42 49.18 -14.49 -41.47
C CYS A 42 48.56 -13.11 -41.26
N LEU A 43 48.95 -12.45 -40.24
CA LEU A 43 50.01 -11.41 -40.21
C LEU A 43 49.96 -10.61 -38.91
N LEU A 44 51.09 -10.61 -38.26
CA LEU A 44 51.49 -9.70 -37.19
C LEU A 44 51.00 -8.26 -37.46
N ARG A 45 50.30 -7.68 -36.55
CA ARG A 45 50.50 -6.29 -36.15
C ARG A 45 50.11 -6.10 -34.70
N LEU A 46 51.09 -5.89 -33.86
CA LEU A 46 51.01 -5.38 -32.53
C LEU A 46 50.28 -4.04 -32.53
N VAL A 47 49.16 -3.97 -31.82
CA VAL A 47 48.66 -2.73 -31.26
C VAL A 47 48.15 -3.07 -29.85
N PRO A 48 48.88 -2.74 -28.80
CA PRO A 48 48.35 -2.76 -27.46
C PRO A 48 47.65 -1.43 -27.24
N LEU A 49 46.39 -1.35 -27.59
CA LEU A 49 45.56 -0.22 -27.17
C LEU A 49 44.53 -0.73 -26.22
N GLY A 50 44.78 -0.42 -24.94
CA GLY A 50 43.98 -0.75 -23.79
C GLY A 50 42.52 -0.32 -23.98
N ALA A 51 41.68 -1.29 -24.23
CA ALA A 51 40.26 -1.13 -23.97
C ALA A 51 40.05 -1.13 -22.45
N LEU A 52 40.23 0.05 -21.87
CA LEU A 52 39.80 0.34 -20.52
C LEU A 52 38.28 0.25 -20.50
N LEU A 53 37.76 -0.95 -20.25
CA LEU A 53 36.36 -1.17 -19.94
C LEU A 53 36.05 -0.41 -18.65
N LEU A 54 35.59 0.84 -18.82
CA LEU A 54 34.89 1.59 -17.79
C LEU A 54 33.62 0.81 -17.47
N VAL A 55 33.74 -0.13 -16.54
CA VAL A 55 32.58 -0.69 -15.83
C VAL A 55 32.03 0.47 -15.02
N MET A 56 31.14 1.27 -15.62
CA MET A 56 30.26 2.15 -14.86
C MET A 56 29.33 1.25 -14.05
N GLY A 57 29.82 0.81 -12.89
CA GLY A 57 29.02 0.20 -11.88
C GLY A 57 27.99 1.22 -11.46
N CYS A 58 26.76 1.07 -11.93
CA CYS A 58 25.61 1.73 -11.31
C CYS A 58 25.58 1.26 -9.85
N SER A 59 26.18 2.03 -8.96
CA SER A 59 26.00 1.87 -7.52
C SER A 59 24.55 2.21 -7.23
N GLN A 60 23.66 1.21 -7.33
CA GLN A 60 22.30 1.34 -6.83
C GLN A 60 22.42 1.58 -5.32
N LYS A 61 22.16 2.80 -4.93
CA LYS A 61 22.05 3.18 -3.53
C LYS A 61 20.82 2.45 -2.99
N ILE A 62 21.03 1.27 -2.39
CA ILE A 62 19.97 0.55 -1.70
C ILE A 62 19.61 1.41 -0.50
N THR A 63 18.58 2.24 -0.64
CA THR A 63 18.05 3.03 0.46
C THR A 63 17.19 2.09 1.28
N VAL A 64 17.73 1.67 2.40
CA VAL A 64 17.06 0.71 3.28
C VAL A 64 16.33 1.51 4.33
N CYS A 65 15.07 1.80 4.07
CA CYS A 65 14.20 2.57 4.95
C CYS A 65 13.35 1.67 5.86
N PRO A 66 12.83 2.21 6.98
CA PRO A 66 11.73 1.58 7.69
C PRO A 66 10.56 1.30 6.73
N VAL A 67 9.91 0.16 6.90
CA VAL A 67 8.81 -0.24 6.01
C VAL A 67 7.53 0.46 6.45
N PRO A 68 6.87 1.27 5.59
CA PRO A 68 5.57 1.83 5.90
C PRO A 68 4.51 0.72 5.87
N ALA A 69 3.58 0.74 6.82
CA ALA A 69 2.50 -0.23 6.92
C ALA A 69 1.20 0.40 7.42
N ILE A 70 0.07 -0.18 7.04
CA ILE A 70 -1.25 0.19 7.54
C ILE A 70 -1.67 -0.86 8.55
N LEU A 71 -2.05 -0.43 9.77
CA LEU A 71 -2.54 -1.33 10.79
C LEU A 71 -3.98 -1.76 10.46
N ALA A 72 -4.16 -3.03 10.07
CA ALA A 72 -5.40 -3.56 9.52
C ALA A 72 -6.64 -3.31 10.39
N ASP A 73 -6.53 -3.50 11.71
CA ASP A 73 -7.65 -3.30 12.64
C ASP A 73 -8.07 -1.82 12.81
N THR A 74 -7.25 -0.88 12.34
CA THR A 74 -7.49 0.57 12.41
C THR A 74 -7.38 1.25 11.04
N GLN A 75 -7.49 0.47 9.97
CA GLN A 75 -7.39 0.96 8.59
C GLN A 75 -8.55 1.90 8.22
N SER A 76 -9.71 1.77 8.86
CA SER A 76 -10.88 2.60 8.58
C SER A 76 -11.55 3.11 9.86
N ILE A 77 -12.19 4.27 9.75
CA ILE A 77 -13.02 4.86 10.79
C ILE A 77 -14.37 5.23 10.21
N THR A 78 -15.46 4.80 10.87
CA THR A 78 -16.83 5.19 10.55
C THR A 78 -17.36 6.14 11.60
N ILE A 79 -17.91 7.26 11.16
CA ILE A 79 -18.56 8.26 12.01
C ILE A 79 -20.06 8.17 11.79
N PHE A 80 -20.80 8.14 12.89
CA PHE A 80 -22.25 8.03 12.91
C PHE A 80 -22.89 9.39 13.17
N ARG A 81 -24.18 9.50 12.81
CA ARG A 81 -24.98 10.69 13.17
C ARG A 81 -25.00 10.86 14.68
N PRO A 82 -24.88 12.09 15.20
CA PRO A 82 -24.91 12.35 16.64
C PRO A 82 -26.17 11.75 17.31
N GLY A 83 -25.97 11.10 18.46
CA GLY A 83 -27.08 10.53 19.23
C GLY A 83 -27.66 9.24 18.69
N THR A 84 -27.06 8.62 17.68
CA THR A 84 -27.50 7.35 17.11
C THR A 84 -26.61 6.18 17.50
N THR A 85 -27.14 4.96 17.42
CA THR A 85 -26.36 3.72 17.60
C THR A 85 -25.46 3.45 16.40
N PRO A 86 -24.32 2.74 16.59
CA PRO A 86 -23.47 2.25 15.51
C PRO A 86 -24.21 1.21 14.64
N ASP A 87 -24.84 1.69 13.59
CA ASP A 87 -25.63 0.91 12.63
C ASP A 87 -25.38 1.45 11.21
N PRO A 88 -25.35 0.61 10.16
CA PRO A 88 -25.16 1.06 8.77
C PRO A 88 -26.11 2.18 8.32
N ALA A 89 -27.36 2.17 8.79
CA ALA A 89 -28.33 3.23 8.45
C ALA A 89 -27.98 4.60 9.07
N ASN A 90 -27.16 4.60 10.09
CA ASN A 90 -26.76 5.79 10.84
C ASN A 90 -25.38 6.31 10.46
N GLU A 91 -24.70 5.68 9.50
CA GLU A 91 -23.40 6.16 9.01
C GLU A 91 -23.52 7.57 8.46
N LEU A 92 -22.65 8.46 8.91
CA LEU A 92 -22.52 9.81 8.37
C LEU A 92 -21.46 9.84 7.28
N TYR A 93 -20.29 9.26 7.55
CA TYR A 93 -19.21 9.03 6.60
C TYR A 93 -18.23 7.97 7.12
N THR A 94 -17.50 7.37 6.19
CA THR A 94 -16.39 6.46 6.48
C THR A 94 -15.13 6.98 5.83
N VAL A 95 -13.98 6.90 6.52
CA VAL A 95 -12.66 7.22 5.97
C VAL A 95 -11.79 5.96 6.06
N ALA A 96 -11.19 5.58 4.95
CA ALA A 96 -10.23 4.50 4.88
C ALA A 96 -8.83 5.02 4.51
N LEU A 97 -7.79 4.53 5.15
CA LEU A 97 -6.40 4.70 4.78
C LEU A 97 -6.09 3.63 3.73
N ILE A 98 -5.87 4.06 2.48
CA ILE A 98 -5.76 3.15 1.32
C ILE A 98 -4.34 2.95 0.82
N ASN A 99 -3.43 3.87 1.17
CA ASN A 99 -2.02 3.76 0.82
C ASN A 99 -1.12 4.43 1.85
N ALA A 100 0.08 3.88 2.04
CA ALA A 100 1.15 4.44 2.85
C ALA A 100 2.48 4.23 2.10
N GLU A 101 3.12 5.32 1.71
CA GLU A 101 4.41 5.34 1.03
C GLU A 101 5.41 6.07 1.91
N GLY A 102 6.65 5.57 1.97
CA GLY A 102 7.69 6.15 2.80
C GLY A 102 9.02 6.24 2.09
N ASP A 103 9.79 7.25 2.46
CA ASP A 103 11.19 7.43 2.09
C ASP A 103 12.01 7.79 3.32
N CYS A 104 13.34 7.69 3.26
CA CYS A 104 14.18 8.08 4.37
C CYS A 104 15.59 8.48 3.97
N THR A 105 16.24 9.18 4.89
CA THR A 105 17.68 9.36 4.89
C THR A 105 18.31 8.68 6.11
N TYR A 106 19.35 7.91 5.92
CA TYR A 106 20.09 7.25 6.99
C TYR A 106 21.51 7.79 7.13
N ASN A 107 21.82 8.29 8.31
CA ASN A 107 23.17 8.70 8.67
C ASN A 107 23.81 7.58 9.51
N ALA A 108 24.70 6.81 8.88
CA ALA A 108 25.37 5.68 9.55
C ALA A 108 26.31 6.10 10.70
N LYS A 109 26.88 7.33 10.64
CA LYS A 109 27.80 7.81 11.72
C LYS A 109 27.03 8.11 13.00
N SER A 110 25.85 8.69 12.90
CA SER A 110 25.00 9.01 14.06
C SER A 110 23.97 7.93 14.33
N ALA A 111 23.89 6.89 13.50
CA ALA A 111 22.85 5.85 13.54
C ALA A 111 21.43 6.44 13.57
N LEU A 112 21.21 7.54 12.84
CA LEU A 112 19.94 8.26 12.81
C LEU A 112 19.25 8.09 11.46
N VAL A 113 18.00 7.67 11.48
CA VAL A 113 17.09 7.70 10.34
C VAL A 113 16.16 8.90 10.49
N THR A 114 15.99 9.64 9.40
CA THR A 114 14.90 10.61 9.25
C THR A 114 13.99 10.05 8.17
N ALA A 115 12.78 9.66 8.55
CA ALA A 115 11.81 9.02 7.68
C ALA A 115 10.63 9.96 7.42
N SER A 116 10.21 10.04 6.16
CA SER A 116 9.03 10.77 5.70
C SER A 116 7.97 9.78 5.24
N LEU A 117 6.70 10.14 5.44
CA LEU A 117 5.56 9.28 5.13
C LEU A 117 4.51 10.07 4.34
N GLU A 118 4.02 9.51 3.23
CA GLU A 118 2.84 10.00 2.52
C GLU A 118 1.70 9.01 2.71
N LEU A 119 0.58 9.49 3.25
CA LEU A 119 -0.62 8.72 3.49
C LEU A 119 -1.72 9.15 2.54
N THR A 120 -2.39 8.18 1.89
CA THR A 120 -3.55 8.44 1.05
C THR A 120 -4.82 7.92 1.72
N PHE A 121 -5.76 8.82 1.94
CA PHE A 121 -7.06 8.51 2.55
C PHE A 121 -8.16 8.62 1.51
N ARG A 122 -9.16 7.74 1.62
CA ARG A 122 -10.42 7.82 0.86
C ARG A 122 -11.57 7.96 1.82
N ALA A 123 -12.26 9.09 1.74
CA ALA A 123 -13.49 9.34 2.48
C ALA A 123 -14.71 9.06 1.59
N THR A 124 -15.76 8.47 2.17
CA THR A 124 -17.02 8.17 1.49
C THR A 124 -18.21 8.59 2.34
N ARG A 125 -19.27 9.11 1.71
CA ARG A 125 -20.56 9.45 2.34
C ARG A 125 -21.70 9.38 1.32
N ALA A 126 -22.94 9.46 1.79
CA ALA A 126 -24.06 9.73 0.91
C ALA A 126 -23.89 11.12 0.22
N PRO A 127 -24.14 11.28 -1.08
CA PRO A 127 -24.01 12.54 -1.78
C PRO A 127 -24.89 13.63 -1.15
N THR A 128 -24.35 14.83 -0.99
CA THR A 128 -25.08 16.03 -0.53
C THR A 128 -24.42 17.26 -1.10
N ASN A 129 -25.18 18.34 -1.28
CA ASN A 129 -24.68 19.61 -1.76
C ASN A 129 -24.07 20.48 -0.63
N GLU A 130 -24.18 20.04 0.62
CA GLU A 130 -23.64 20.76 1.75
C GLU A 130 -22.10 20.74 1.76
N ARG A 131 -21.51 21.89 1.98
CA ARG A 131 -20.07 22.04 2.24
C ARG A 131 -19.82 21.95 3.74
N VAL A 132 -19.38 20.78 4.19
CA VAL A 132 -19.00 20.56 5.58
C VAL A 132 -17.56 20.11 5.62
N THR A 133 -16.77 20.70 6.52
CA THR A 133 -15.43 20.22 6.82
C THR A 133 -15.53 19.18 7.94
N TYR A 134 -14.99 18.01 7.66
CA TYR A 134 -14.92 16.90 8.59
C TYR A 134 -13.51 16.77 9.16
N SER A 135 -13.38 16.11 10.30
CA SER A 135 -12.07 15.79 10.87
C SER A 135 -12.11 14.44 11.57
N VAL A 136 -11.03 13.67 11.43
CA VAL A 136 -10.84 12.38 12.10
C VAL A 136 -9.43 12.26 12.65
N PRO A 137 -9.25 11.66 13.85
CA PRO A 137 -7.94 11.44 14.41
C PRO A 137 -7.27 10.21 13.81
N TYR A 138 -5.98 10.34 13.45
CA TYR A 138 -5.14 9.22 13.03
C TYR A 138 -3.80 9.26 13.76
N PHE A 139 -3.01 8.21 13.64
CA PHE A 139 -1.69 8.15 14.25
C PHE A 139 -0.67 7.56 13.27
N VAL A 140 0.60 7.90 13.52
CA VAL A 140 1.78 7.20 12.99
C VAL A 140 2.58 6.71 14.18
N ALA A 141 2.95 5.44 14.15
CA ALA A 141 3.76 4.81 15.20
C ALA A 141 4.99 4.13 14.58
N VAL A 142 6.13 4.27 15.25
CA VAL A 142 7.34 3.52 14.93
C VAL A 142 7.43 2.35 15.88
N HIS A 143 7.61 1.16 15.33
CA HIS A 143 7.79 -0.04 16.14
C HIS A 143 8.89 -0.94 15.58
N GLU A 144 9.39 -1.80 16.43
CA GLU A 144 10.28 -2.90 16.12
C GLU A 144 9.74 -4.14 16.83
N ASN A 145 9.35 -5.14 16.08
CA ASN A 145 8.66 -6.31 16.61
C ASN A 145 7.43 -5.88 17.46
N ALA A 146 7.37 -6.27 18.72
CA ALA A 146 6.29 -5.92 19.64
C ALA A 146 6.50 -4.58 20.39
N ARG A 147 7.65 -3.90 20.20
CA ARG A 147 7.99 -2.67 20.93
C ARG A 147 7.63 -1.44 20.11
N ILE A 148 6.82 -0.56 20.69
CA ILE A 148 6.53 0.76 20.14
C ILE A 148 7.57 1.75 20.68
N TYR A 149 8.28 2.44 19.78
CA TYR A 149 9.29 3.45 20.12
C TYR A 149 8.69 4.85 20.18
N ALA A 150 7.79 5.16 19.25
CA ALA A 150 7.14 6.46 19.18
C ALA A 150 5.72 6.28 18.64
N LYS A 151 4.80 7.16 19.08
CA LYS A 151 3.46 7.27 18.52
C LYS A 151 3.05 8.73 18.50
N HIS A 152 2.83 9.25 17.30
CA HIS A 152 2.38 10.62 17.06
C HIS A 152 0.91 10.61 16.65
N ARG A 153 0.13 11.58 17.14
CA ARG A 153 -1.28 11.74 16.83
C ARG A 153 -1.48 12.94 15.94
N TYR A 154 -2.31 12.78 14.92
CA TYR A 154 -2.62 13.80 13.93
C TYR A 154 -4.14 13.91 13.74
N THR A 155 -4.56 14.99 13.08
CA THR A 155 -5.96 15.19 12.70
C THR A 155 -6.04 15.37 11.19
N LEU A 156 -6.73 14.47 10.49
CA LEU A 156 -7.07 14.62 9.09
C LEU A 156 -8.28 15.53 8.98
N LYS A 157 -8.14 16.65 8.26
CA LYS A 157 -9.24 17.56 7.91
C LYS A 157 -9.54 17.44 6.41
N PHE A 158 -10.81 17.33 6.05
CA PHE A 158 -11.22 17.15 4.67
C PHE A 158 -12.65 17.64 4.42
N SER A 159 -12.99 17.83 3.15
CA SER A 159 -14.34 18.16 2.70
C SER A 159 -14.64 17.42 1.40
N PHE A 160 -15.93 17.26 1.10
CA PHE A 160 -16.38 16.73 -0.19
C PHE A 160 -16.76 17.87 -1.13
N ALA A 161 -16.53 17.70 -2.43
CA ALA A 161 -17.12 18.57 -3.42
C ALA A 161 -18.65 18.46 -3.39
N PRO A 162 -19.40 19.51 -3.78
CA PRO A 162 -20.85 19.43 -3.86
C PRO A 162 -21.31 18.27 -4.73
N GLY A 163 -22.24 17.47 -4.23
CA GLY A 163 -22.76 16.26 -4.90
C GLY A 163 -21.82 15.06 -4.91
N ALA A 164 -20.59 15.18 -4.40
CA ALA A 164 -19.65 14.08 -4.39
C ALA A 164 -19.89 13.11 -3.23
N ALA A 165 -19.84 11.81 -3.53
CA ALA A 165 -19.89 10.73 -2.57
C ALA A 165 -18.51 10.34 -2.04
N THR A 166 -17.43 10.75 -2.72
CA THR A 166 -16.06 10.33 -2.41
C THR A 166 -15.11 11.52 -2.46
N ALA A 167 -14.13 11.52 -1.54
CA ALA A 167 -12.99 12.42 -1.56
C ALA A 167 -11.70 11.61 -1.31
N VAL A 168 -10.63 11.94 -2.05
CA VAL A 168 -9.30 11.38 -1.84
C VAL A 168 -8.39 12.49 -1.31
N ILE A 169 -7.70 12.20 -0.22
CA ILE A 169 -6.87 13.16 0.50
C ILE A 169 -5.48 12.56 0.67
N LYS A 170 -4.45 13.29 0.30
CA LYS A 170 -3.06 12.98 0.61
C LYS A 170 -2.61 13.82 1.80
N GLN A 171 -1.86 13.21 2.69
CA GLN A 171 -1.34 13.85 3.88
C GLN A 171 0.08 13.37 4.13
N SER A 172 1.01 14.32 4.29
CA SER A 172 2.37 14.05 4.73
C SER A 172 2.52 14.56 6.16
N PRO A 173 2.50 13.66 7.15
CA PRO A 173 2.81 14.04 8.53
C PRO A 173 4.29 14.46 8.66
N ASP A 174 4.64 15.10 9.79
CA ASP A 174 6.01 15.51 10.06
C ASP A 174 6.96 14.30 10.03
N ASP A 175 8.19 14.53 9.58
CA ASP A 175 9.24 13.51 9.53
C ASP A 175 9.48 12.89 10.90
N VAL A 176 9.62 11.58 10.92
CA VAL A 176 9.92 10.84 12.14
C VAL A 176 11.42 10.56 12.24
N ARG A 177 12.02 10.88 13.39
CA ARG A 177 13.42 10.58 13.68
C ARG A 177 13.53 9.30 14.49
N ILE A 178 14.31 8.33 13.97
CA ILE A 178 14.47 7.03 14.59
C ILE A 178 15.94 6.83 14.91
N GLN A 179 16.26 6.74 16.20
CA GLN A 179 17.61 6.36 16.65
C GLN A 179 17.74 4.84 16.54
N ILE A 180 18.62 4.39 15.65
CA ILE A 180 18.86 2.96 15.42
C ILE A 180 19.68 2.39 16.56
N GLY A 181 19.20 1.29 17.13
CA GLY A 181 19.92 0.58 18.20
C GLY A 181 21.14 -0.18 17.69
N ASN A 182 22.07 -0.52 18.59
CA ASN A 182 23.27 -1.27 18.27
C ASN A 182 22.95 -2.61 17.60
N GLY A 183 23.65 -2.92 16.51
CA GLY A 183 23.47 -4.16 15.76
C GLY A 183 22.18 -4.22 14.92
N LYS A 184 21.47 -3.09 14.78
CA LYS A 184 20.25 -2.96 14.00
C LYS A 184 20.46 -2.07 12.79
N LEU A 185 19.52 -2.14 11.88
CA LEU A 185 19.49 -1.39 10.62
C LEU A 185 18.11 -0.78 10.42
N PRO A 186 17.93 0.24 9.57
CA PRO A 186 16.65 0.93 9.39
C PRO A 186 15.48 0.00 9.12
N TRP A 187 15.66 -1.07 8.35
CA TRP A 187 14.62 -2.04 8.02
C TRP A 187 14.15 -2.94 9.18
N ASN A 188 14.81 -2.88 10.34
CA ASN A 188 14.30 -3.55 11.54
C ASN A 188 13.14 -2.78 12.18
N TYR A 189 12.89 -1.55 11.71
CA TYR A 189 11.82 -0.67 12.16
C TYR A 189 10.72 -0.59 11.12
N GLN A 190 9.50 -0.39 11.57
CA GLN A 190 8.34 -0.16 10.71
C GLN A 190 7.60 1.10 11.14
N GLU A 191 7.06 1.83 10.17
CA GLU A 191 6.17 2.96 10.41
C GLU A 191 4.73 2.53 10.17
N MET A 192 3.97 2.36 11.23
CA MET A 192 2.56 1.98 11.15
C MET A 192 1.66 3.18 11.24
N ALA A 193 0.71 3.30 10.29
CA ALA A 193 -0.35 4.29 10.33
C ALA A 193 -1.73 3.63 10.55
N GLY A 194 -2.65 4.37 11.20
CA GLY A 194 -4.01 3.93 11.42
C GLY A 194 -4.87 5.00 12.09
N PHE A 195 -6.18 4.76 12.17
CA PHE A 195 -7.10 5.67 12.87
C PHE A 195 -7.12 5.43 14.38
N GLN A 196 -7.31 6.50 15.14
CA GLN A 196 -7.51 6.41 16.58
C GLN A 196 -8.99 6.11 16.84
N LEU A 197 -9.31 4.83 17.01
CA LEU A 197 -10.67 4.34 17.20
C LEU A 197 -11.09 4.31 18.67
N THR A 198 -12.38 4.55 18.93
CA THR A 198 -13.04 4.23 20.20
C THR A 198 -13.39 2.75 20.27
N PRO A 199 -13.64 2.17 21.47
CA PRO A 199 -14.07 0.77 21.57
C PRO A 199 -15.30 0.44 20.70
N ALA A 200 -16.31 1.30 20.67
CA ALA A 200 -17.51 1.10 19.85
C ALA A 200 -17.20 1.10 18.34
N GLN A 201 -16.26 1.94 17.89
CA GLN A 201 -15.80 1.93 16.48
C GLN A 201 -15.01 0.67 16.16
N ILE A 202 -14.21 0.16 17.09
CA ILE A 202 -13.51 -1.12 16.93
C ILE A 202 -14.50 -2.27 16.78
N ASP A 203 -15.51 -2.33 17.64
CA ASP A 203 -16.52 -3.38 17.61
C ASP A 203 -17.36 -3.31 16.33
N TYR A 204 -17.69 -2.10 15.88
CA TYR A 204 -18.36 -1.91 14.59
C TYR A 204 -17.48 -2.35 13.42
N ALA A 205 -16.20 -1.96 13.37
CA ALA A 205 -15.28 -2.37 12.31
C ALA A 205 -15.12 -3.90 12.26
N LYS A 206 -15.07 -4.56 13.41
CA LYS A 206 -15.03 -6.03 13.51
C LYS A 206 -16.30 -6.68 12.96
N SER A 207 -17.47 -6.11 13.24
CA SER A 207 -18.75 -6.64 12.76
C SER A 207 -18.90 -6.52 11.23
N ARG A 208 -18.21 -5.54 10.62
CA ARG A 208 -18.21 -5.31 9.16
C ARG A 208 -17.14 -6.11 8.41
N GLY A 209 -16.26 -6.81 9.13
CA GLY A 209 -15.12 -7.52 8.56
C GLY A 209 -13.88 -6.62 8.44
N ARG A 210 -12.69 -7.26 8.51
CA ARG A 210 -11.39 -6.55 8.51
C ARG A 210 -11.05 -5.84 7.20
N PHE A 211 -11.69 -6.23 6.11
CA PHE A 211 -11.43 -5.72 4.77
C PHE A 211 -12.72 -5.13 4.22
N VAL A 212 -12.89 -3.83 4.41
CA VAL A 212 -13.86 -3.08 3.63
C VAL A 212 -13.15 -2.69 2.34
N PRO A 213 -13.61 -3.14 1.16
CA PRO A 213 -12.98 -2.87 -0.12
C PRO A 213 -13.03 -1.39 -0.48
#